data_74d32fd0c3cae813274a77cfa33ed5d8
#
_entry.id   74d32fd0c3cae813274a77cfa33ed5d8
#
_cell.length_a   1.000
_cell.length_b   1.000
_cell.length_c   1.000
_cell.angle_alpha   90.00
_cell.angle_beta   90.00
_cell.angle_gamma   90.00
#
_symmetry.space_group_name_H-M   'P 1'
#
loop_
_entity.id
_entity.type
_entity.pdbx_description
1 polymer ?
#
loop_
_entity_poly.entity_id
_entity_poly.type
_entity_poly.pdbx_seq_one_letter_code
_entity_poly.pdbx_strand_id
1 'polypeptide(L)'
;MDFKTLGDQVTNGRIFRGSEQKPFLAPRGVFVAKNKLFVSDTGQNRVFIWHTIPTTEFQEPDVILGQLEVEDSGRNSGGDVNASTLQYPSGLWSDGETLIVADAWNHRILIWHSIPTSNAQPADVVLGQPSFDTNLPNVKGIGSDPTAQTLNWPYGLFSDGKSLWIADTGNRRILVYKNIPKENYASADEVIGKPAFTTRDYNNDDPIWPYSIKINSKGQMAVADTQFYRVLIWNSKEDALSKPADIIIGQDNFDACGQNQFRLAPEANTLNWTYDACFYKDGILVNDTGNSRILKFDTIPTENNAFAKAVIGRKDFMTSSEFKGNMHGTKSAIYWPFSITTEGDTLFVADTGNHRLVICDLKSEV
;
A
#
# COMPACT_ATOMS: atom_id res chain seq x y z
N MET A 1 -31.51 3.75 9.07
CA MET A 1 -30.47 2.91 8.41
C MET A 1 -29.72 2.21 9.51
N ASP A 2 -29.82 0.89 9.58
CA ASP A 2 -29.06 0.12 10.57
C ASP A 2 -27.63 -0.04 10.07
N PHE A 3 -26.74 0.75 10.60
CA PHE A 3 -25.32 0.62 10.34
C PHE A 3 -24.76 -0.49 11.23
N LYS A 4 -24.40 -1.63 10.65
CA LYS A 4 -23.65 -2.65 11.37
C LYS A 4 -22.23 -2.19 11.59
N THR A 5 -21.76 -2.16 12.83
CA THR A 5 -20.37 -1.90 13.17
C THR A 5 -19.63 -3.23 13.30
N LEU A 6 -18.52 -3.39 12.58
CA LEU A 6 -17.61 -4.51 12.73
C LEU A 6 -16.62 -4.31 13.89
N GLY A 7 -16.69 -3.14 14.57
CA GLY A 7 -15.72 -2.71 15.56
C GLY A 7 -15.54 -3.61 16.77
N ASP A 8 -16.61 -4.25 17.22
CA ASP A 8 -16.56 -5.18 18.35
C ASP A 8 -16.29 -6.64 17.92
N GLN A 9 -16.28 -6.93 16.62
CA GLN A 9 -16.20 -8.29 16.08
C GLN A 9 -14.85 -8.65 15.44
N VAL A 10 -13.87 -7.76 15.39
CA VAL A 10 -12.46 -8.13 15.16
C VAL A 10 -11.93 -9.03 16.30
N THR A 11 -12.82 -9.42 17.21
CA THR A 11 -12.56 -10.37 18.32
C THR A 11 -12.09 -11.75 17.86
N ASN A 12 -12.34 -12.14 16.60
CA ASN A 12 -11.79 -13.36 16.00
C ASN A 12 -10.50 -13.13 15.23
N GLY A 13 -10.02 -11.89 15.15
CA GLY A 13 -8.74 -11.55 14.52
C GLY A 13 -7.59 -12.05 15.37
N ARG A 14 -6.61 -12.68 14.72
CA ARG A 14 -5.34 -12.96 15.37
C ARG A 14 -4.37 -11.83 15.14
N ILE A 15 -3.53 -11.60 16.13
CA ILE A 15 -2.41 -10.68 16.07
C ILE A 15 -1.19 -11.46 15.62
N PHE A 16 -0.41 -10.88 14.72
CA PHE A 16 0.87 -11.40 14.27
C PHE A 16 1.94 -10.30 14.39
N ARG A 17 3.05 -10.60 15.03
CA ARG A 17 4.12 -9.64 15.34
C ARG A 17 5.45 -9.94 14.64
N GLY A 18 5.49 -10.97 13.81
CA GLY A 18 6.70 -11.39 13.09
C GLY A 18 7.63 -12.24 13.94
N SER A 19 8.91 -11.94 13.93
CA SER A 19 9.92 -12.63 14.74
C SER A 19 9.78 -12.31 16.22
N GLU A 20 9.98 -13.30 17.08
CA GLU A 20 10.06 -13.10 18.54
C GLU A 20 11.35 -12.35 18.94
N GLN A 21 12.45 -12.63 18.24
CA GLN A 21 13.75 -12.00 18.50
C GLN A 21 13.72 -10.50 18.22
N LYS A 22 13.08 -10.10 17.12
CA LYS A 22 12.89 -8.69 16.76
C LYS A 22 11.55 -8.47 16.07
N PRO A 23 10.49 -8.17 16.84
CA PRO A 23 9.17 -7.94 16.32
C PRO A 23 9.10 -6.80 15.29
N PHE A 24 8.02 -6.73 14.53
CA PHE A 24 7.80 -5.64 13.57
C PHE A 24 7.97 -4.25 14.18
N LEU A 25 8.49 -3.34 13.37
CA LEU A 25 8.51 -1.92 13.65
C LEU A 25 7.87 -1.14 12.50
N ALA A 26 6.69 -0.61 12.72
CA ALA A 26 5.95 0.17 11.73
C ALA A 26 5.83 -0.53 10.35
N PRO A 27 5.27 -1.75 10.26
CA PRO A 27 5.07 -2.42 8.99
C PRO A 27 4.11 -1.61 8.12
N ARG A 28 4.48 -1.32 6.85
CA ARG A 28 3.68 -0.50 5.93
C ARG A 28 3.19 -1.23 4.70
N GLY A 29 3.70 -2.42 4.42
CA GLY A 29 3.26 -3.25 3.32
C GLY A 29 2.90 -4.64 3.80
N VAL A 30 1.76 -5.16 3.36
CA VAL A 30 1.37 -6.55 3.54
C VAL A 30 0.81 -7.09 2.23
N PHE A 31 1.26 -8.26 1.82
CA PHE A 31 0.78 -8.93 0.62
C PHE A 31 0.72 -10.44 0.84
N VAL A 32 -0.29 -11.07 0.25
CA VAL A 32 -0.46 -12.52 0.31
C VAL A 32 -0.65 -13.05 -1.11
N ALA A 33 0.05 -14.12 -1.44
CA ALA A 33 -0.08 -14.83 -2.70
C ALA A 33 0.23 -16.31 -2.55
N LYS A 34 -0.63 -17.18 -3.06
CA LYS A 34 -0.45 -18.65 -3.01
C LYS A 34 -0.04 -19.15 -1.61
N ASN A 35 -0.77 -18.72 -0.57
CA ASN A 35 -0.52 -19.03 0.85
C ASN A 35 0.85 -18.57 1.39
N LYS A 36 1.55 -17.66 0.70
CA LYS A 36 2.77 -17.01 1.18
C LYS A 36 2.45 -15.63 1.72
N LEU A 37 3.11 -15.23 2.79
CA LEU A 37 2.97 -13.89 3.38
C LEU A 37 4.26 -13.09 3.15
N PHE A 38 4.09 -11.85 2.68
CA PHE A 38 5.15 -10.87 2.48
C PHE A 38 4.82 -9.62 3.32
N VAL A 39 5.80 -9.12 4.09
CA VAL A 39 5.60 -7.95 4.94
C VAL A 39 6.77 -6.99 4.80
N SER A 40 6.52 -5.77 4.39
CA SER A 40 7.48 -4.68 4.50
C SER A 40 7.52 -4.21 5.96
N ASP A 41 8.53 -4.64 6.71
CA ASP A 41 8.85 -4.15 8.05
C ASP A 41 9.66 -2.86 7.93
N THR A 42 8.94 -1.81 7.53
CA THR A 42 9.46 -0.56 7.01
C THR A 42 10.38 0.15 7.99
N GLY A 43 10.00 0.18 9.27
CA GLY A 43 10.79 0.83 10.32
C GLY A 43 12.15 0.14 10.58
N GLN A 44 12.33 -1.07 10.10
CA GLN A 44 13.57 -1.85 10.21
C GLN A 44 14.22 -2.12 8.84
N ASN A 45 13.79 -1.42 7.78
CA ASN A 45 14.42 -1.44 6.46
C ASN A 45 14.57 -2.86 5.88
N ARG A 46 13.52 -3.69 6.02
CA ARG A 46 13.55 -5.10 5.59
C ARG A 46 12.19 -5.58 5.10
N VAL A 47 12.19 -6.65 4.32
CA VAL A 47 11.00 -7.40 3.94
C VAL A 47 11.12 -8.81 4.50
N PHE A 48 10.11 -9.25 5.20
CA PHE A 48 9.97 -10.62 5.67
C PHE A 48 9.12 -11.44 4.72
N ILE A 49 9.52 -12.69 4.48
CA ILE A 49 8.82 -13.68 3.66
C ILE A 49 8.56 -14.93 4.50
N TRP A 50 7.28 -15.35 4.53
CA TRP A 50 6.87 -16.67 5.02
C TRP A 50 6.33 -17.48 3.85
N HIS A 51 6.83 -18.70 3.67
CA HIS A 51 6.36 -19.62 2.62
C HIS A 51 4.97 -20.19 2.91
N THR A 52 4.50 -20.05 4.16
CA THR A 52 3.12 -20.35 4.60
C THR A 52 2.65 -19.27 5.54
N ILE A 53 1.35 -18.93 5.48
CA ILE A 53 0.78 -17.92 6.37
C ILE A 53 0.96 -18.35 7.83
N PRO A 54 1.65 -17.55 8.68
CA PRO A 54 1.86 -17.83 10.10
C PRO A 54 0.56 -18.09 10.85
N THR A 55 0.60 -18.97 11.84
CA THR A 55 -0.59 -19.32 12.66
C THR A 55 -0.48 -18.90 14.12
N THR A 56 0.72 -18.52 14.58
CA THR A 56 1.02 -18.07 15.95
C THR A 56 1.23 -16.56 15.98
N GLU A 57 1.27 -15.96 17.17
CA GLU A 57 1.53 -14.52 17.33
C GLU A 57 2.95 -14.14 16.89
N PHE A 58 3.91 -15.03 17.13
CA PHE A 58 5.29 -14.91 16.67
C PHE A 58 5.67 -16.14 15.85
N GLN A 59 6.35 -15.93 14.76
CA GLN A 59 6.94 -16.98 13.93
C GLN A 59 8.09 -16.37 13.13
N GLU A 60 9.26 -17.01 13.18
CA GLU A 60 10.41 -16.55 12.43
C GLU A 60 10.12 -16.57 10.93
N PRO A 61 10.61 -15.59 10.14
CA PRO A 61 10.47 -15.60 8.70
C PRO A 61 11.35 -16.70 8.08
N ASP A 62 10.91 -17.23 6.94
CA ASP A 62 11.73 -18.13 6.15
C ASP A 62 12.87 -17.39 5.44
N VAL A 63 12.64 -16.11 5.07
CA VAL A 63 13.60 -15.26 4.37
C VAL A 63 13.47 -13.80 4.83
N ILE A 64 14.61 -13.12 4.92
CA ILE A 64 14.74 -11.70 5.23
C ILE A 64 15.42 -10.99 4.05
N LEU A 65 14.80 -10.01 3.45
CA LEU A 65 15.41 -9.14 2.44
C LEU A 65 15.80 -7.78 3.02
N GLY A 66 16.89 -7.22 2.54
CA GLY A 66 17.40 -5.92 2.99
C GLY A 66 18.31 -5.97 4.21
N GLN A 67 18.33 -7.11 4.92
CA GLN A 67 19.20 -7.37 6.08
C GLN A 67 19.74 -8.80 6.02
N LEU A 68 20.87 -9.07 6.64
CA LEU A 68 21.46 -10.42 6.72
C LEU A 68 20.84 -11.24 7.85
N GLU A 69 20.65 -10.61 9.01
CA GLU A 69 20.15 -11.26 10.21
C GLU A 69 18.87 -10.57 10.71
N VAL A 70 18.09 -11.27 11.53
CA VAL A 70 16.83 -10.76 12.07
C VAL A 70 17.03 -9.57 13.01
N GLU A 71 18.16 -9.50 13.69
CA GLU A 71 18.52 -8.41 14.60
C GLU A 71 18.92 -7.11 13.88
N ASP A 72 19.31 -7.21 12.61
CA ASP A 72 19.74 -6.05 11.82
C ASP A 72 18.55 -5.17 11.42
N SER A 73 18.80 -3.86 11.32
CA SER A 73 17.76 -2.89 10.97
C SER A 73 18.31 -1.61 10.33
N GLY A 74 19.59 -1.60 9.98
CA GLY A 74 20.25 -0.45 9.40
C GLY A 74 19.68 -0.08 8.02
N ARG A 75 19.61 1.20 7.68
CA ARG A 75 19.34 1.65 6.31
C ARG A 75 20.39 1.06 5.40
N ASN A 76 19.95 0.43 4.29
CA ASN A 76 20.84 -0.27 3.37
C ASN A 76 21.80 -1.22 4.13
N SER A 77 21.26 -1.94 5.12
CA SER A 77 22.04 -2.87 5.98
C SER A 77 23.24 -2.20 6.69
N GLY A 78 23.14 -0.89 6.97
CA GLY A 78 24.20 -0.11 7.60
C GLY A 78 25.35 0.32 6.68
N GLY A 79 25.23 0.07 5.37
CA GLY A 79 26.26 0.37 4.37
C GLY A 79 25.72 1.15 3.15
N ASP A 80 26.40 0.97 2.03
CA ASP A 80 26.01 1.55 0.76
C ASP A 80 24.85 0.78 0.11
N VAL A 81 24.08 1.49 -0.71
CA VAL A 81 22.98 0.89 -1.49
C VAL A 81 23.52 -0.10 -2.52
N ASN A 82 22.89 -1.27 -2.62
CA ASN A 82 23.22 -2.31 -3.60
C ASN A 82 22.00 -3.21 -3.88
N ALA A 83 22.17 -4.30 -4.65
CA ALA A 83 21.06 -5.19 -5.04
C ALA A 83 20.40 -5.94 -3.86
N SER A 84 21.07 -6.05 -2.72
CA SER A 84 20.61 -6.82 -1.55
C SER A 84 20.06 -5.93 -0.42
N THR A 85 20.13 -4.61 -0.55
CA THR A 85 19.80 -3.68 0.53
C THR A 85 18.48 -2.97 0.31
N LEU A 86 17.84 -2.52 1.40
CA LEU A 86 16.58 -1.79 1.37
C LEU A 86 16.63 -0.56 2.30
N GLN A 87 15.87 0.47 1.92
CA GLN A 87 15.61 1.62 2.76
C GLN A 87 14.15 2.01 2.69
N TYR A 88 13.43 1.86 3.80
CA TYR A 88 12.02 2.18 3.91
C TYR A 88 11.16 1.44 2.85
N PRO A 89 11.27 0.09 2.74
CA PRO A 89 10.44 -0.67 1.82
C PRO A 89 8.96 -0.47 2.17
N SER A 90 8.10 -0.39 1.16
CA SER A 90 6.69 -0.09 1.33
C SER A 90 5.80 -1.06 0.55
N GLY A 91 5.36 -0.72 -0.66
CA GLY A 91 4.49 -1.57 -1.46
C GLY A 91 5.13 -2.89 -1.86
N LEU A 92 4.29 -3.93 -1.91
CA LEU A 92 4.66 -5.30 -2.27
C LEU A 92 3.67 -5.86 -3.27
N TRP A 93 4.17 -6.69 -4.18
CA TRP A 93 3.35 -7.54 -5.03
C TRP A 93 4.05 -8.86 -5.32
N SER A 94 3.28 -9.92 -5.42
CA SER A 94 3.76 -11.23 -5.86
C SER A 94 2.63 -12.03 -6.52
N ASP A 95 2.97 -12.87 -7.49
CA ASP A 95 2.09 -13.93 -8.00
C ASP A 95 2.40 -15.29 -7.35
N GLY A 96 3.28 -15.32 -6.35
CA GLY A 96 3.77 -16.52 -5.67
C GLY A 96 5.02 -17.11 -6.33
N GLU A 97 5.50 -16.50 -7.43
CA GLU A 97 6.73 -16.83 -8.14
C GLU A 97 7.64 -15.60 -8.24
N THR A 98 7.17 -14.52 -8.83
CA THR A 98 7.85 -13.22 -8.88
C THR A 98 7.57 -12.43 -7.61
N LEU A 99 8.55 -11.67 -7.11
CA LEU A 99 8.38 -10.68 -6.06
C LEU A 99 8.80 -9.31 -6.57
N ILE A 100 7.98 -8.29 -6.28
CA ILE A 100 8.25 -6.88 -6.59
C ILE A 100 8.14 -6.07 -5.30
N VAL A 101 9.13 -5.24 -5.01
CA VAL A 101 9.22 -4.42 -3.79
C VAL A 101 9.47 -2.97 -4.14
N ALA A 102 8.68 -2.08 -3.57
CA ALA A 102 8.94 -0.64 -3.59
C ALA A 102 9.96 -0.30 -2.50
N ASP A 103 11.20 -0.06 -2.89
CA ASP A 103 12.30 0.41 -2.04
C ASP A 103 12.29 1.94 -2.01
N ALA A 104 11.28 2.48 -1.30
CA ALA A 104 10.77 3.83 -1.48
C ALA A 104 11.80 4.93 -1.25
N TRP A 105 12.66 4.82 -0.23
CA TRP A 105 13.65 5.85 0.08
C TRP A 105 14.98 5.68 -0.64
N ASN A 106 15.15 4.58 -1.39
CA ASN A 106 16.17 4.45 -2.41
C ASN A 106 15.63 4.84 -3.81
N HIS A 107 14.38 5.36 -3.89
CA HIS A 107 13.75 5.85 -5.12
C HIS A 107 13.77 4.83 -6.26
N ARG A 108 13.47 3.55 -5.94
CA ARG A 108 13.55 2.44 -6.89
C ARG A 108 12.50 1.36 -6.61
N ILE A 109 12.27 0.53 -7.61
CA ILE A 109 11.56 -0.74 -7.48
C ILE A 109 12.58 -1.86 -7.71
N LEU A 110 12.53 -2.88 -6.89
CA LEU A 110 13.33 -4.10 -7.03
C LEU A 110 12.44 -5.26 -7.43
N ILE A 111 12.91 -6.09 -8.36
CA ILE A 111 12.19 -7.25 -8.87
C ILE A 111 13.08 -8.49 -8.71
N TRP A 112 12.51 -9.57 -8.16
CA TRP A 112 13.06 -10.91 -8.14
C TRP A 112 12.20 -11.79 -9.04
N HIS A 113 12.81 -12.47 -10.02
CA HIS A 113 12.11 -13.35 -10.95
C HIS A 113 11.65 -14.66 -10.31
N SER A 114 12.18 -14.99 -9.15
CA SER A 114 11.74 -16.11 -8.31
C SER A 114 11.66 -15.65 -6.86
N ILE A 115 10.78 -16.27 -6.08
CA ILE A 115 10.71 -15.96 -4.63
C ILE A 115 12.08 -16.23 -4.01
N PRO A 116 12.66 -15.23 -3.31
CA PRO A 116 13.93 -15.41 -2.62
C PRO A 116 13.92 -16.56 -1.63
N THR A 117 15.05 -17.27 -1.56
CA THR A 117 15.23 -18.47 -0.71
C THR A 117 16.35 -18.31 0.33
N SER A 118 17.04 -17.17 0.31
CA SER A 118 18.10 -16.86 1.28
C SER A 118 18.00 -15.40 1.73
N ASN A 119 18.51 -15.12 2.92
CA ASN A 119 18.56 -13.75 3.44
C ASN A 119 19.41 -12.85 2.55
N ALA A 120 19.05 -11.59 2.46
CA ALA A 120 19.70 -10.58 1.64
C ALA A 120 19.95 -11.02 0.19
N GLN A 121 19.12 -11.93 -0.36
CA GLN A 121 19.26 -12.35 -1.76
C GLN A 121 19.16 -11.11 -2.66
N PRO A 122 20.14 -10.91 -3.59
CA PRO A 122 20.13 -9.76 -4.48
C PRO A 122 18.91 -9.81 -5.43
N ALA A 123 18.38 -8.63 -5.75
CA ALA A 123 17.35 -8.49 -6.77
C ALA A 123 17.92 -8.70 -8.17
N ASP A 124 17.07 -9.15 -9.09
CA ASP A 124 17.43 -9.39 -10.49
C ASP A 124 17.34 -8.12 -11.33
N VAL A 125 16.37 -7.22 -11.01
CA VAL A 125 16.10 -5.98 -11.78
C VAL A 125 15.89 -4.80 -10.85
N VAL A 126 16.40 -3.63 -11.25
CA VAL A 126 16.13 -2.33 -10.64
C VAL A 126 15.45 -1.39 -11.63
N LEU A 127 14.35 -0.75 -11.20
CA LEU A 127 13.67 0.32 -11.94
C LEU A 127 13.78 1.64 -11.16
N GLY A 128 13.79 2.77 -11.86
CA GLY A 128 13.90 4.09 -11.24
C GLY A 128 15.34 4.59 -11.08
N GLN A 129 16.30 3.67 -11.09
CA GLN A 129 17.74 3.93 -10.97
C GLN A 129 18.51 3.22 -12.09
N PRO A 130 19.61 3.80 -12.59
CA PRO A 130 20.39 3.21 -13.68
C PRO A 130 21.14 1.93 -13.25
N SER A 131 21.41 1.78 -11.96
CA SER A 131 22.11 0.62 -11.37
C SER A 131 21.67 0.41 -9.92
N PHE A 132 22.06 -0.71 -9.33
CA PHE A 132 21.71 -1.06 -7.96
C PHE A 132 22.43 -0.22 -6.89
N ASP A 133 23.50 0.47 -7.25
CA ASP A 133 24.35 1.26 -6.37
C ASP A 133 24.01 2.77 -6.38
N THR A 134 22.89 3.15 -7.00
CA THR A 134 22.37 4.53 -7.03
C THR A 134 21.01 4.64 -6.36
N ASN A 135 20.72 5.81 -5.74
CA ASN A 135 19.50 6.02 -4.98
C ASN A 135 19.05 7.49 -4.88
N LEU A 136 19.45 8.34 -5.79
CA LEU A 136 18.97 9.73 -5.77
C LEU A 136 17.56 9.85 -6.40
N PRO A 137 16.67 10.68 -5.84
CA PRO A 137 15.39 10.97 -6.47
C PRO A 137 15.57 11.44 -7.90
N ASN A 138 14.79 10.87 -8.85
CA ASN A 138 14.94 11.16 -10.28
C ASN A 138 16.39 11.05 -10.80
N VAL A 139 17.21 10.17 -10.17
CA VAL A 139 18.61 9.89 -10.50
C VAL A 139 19.57 11.05 -10.23
N LYS A 140 19.12 12.29 -10.41
CA LYS A 140 19.94 13.51 -10.31
C LYS A 140 19.71 14.31 -9.03
N GLY A 141 18.83 13.84 -8.14
CA GLY A 141 18.55 14.47 -6.86
C GLY A 141 17.26 15.30 -6.86
N ILE A 142 16.96 15.85 -5.67
CA ILE A 142 15.77 16.69 -5.45
C ILE A 142 15.79 17.89 -6.40
N GLY A 143 14.66 18.10 -7.06
CA GLY A 143 14.51 19.21 -8.00
C GLY A 143 14.86 18.88 -9.45
N SER A 144 15.34 17.69 -9.77
CA SER A 144 15.53 17.25 -11.15
C SER A 144 14.21 16.82 -11.80
N ASP A 145 14.15 16.96 -13.12
CA ASP A 145 12.98 16.56 -13.89
C ASP A 145 12.82 15.04 -13.91
N PRO A 146 11.60 14.54 -13.71
CA PRO A 146 11.30 13.13 -13.88
C PRO A 146 11.38 12.73 -15.37
N THR A 147 11.56 11.45 -15.63
CA THR A 147 11.52 10.87 -16.98
C THR A 147 10.70 9.58 -16.96
N ALA A 148 10.56 8.90 -18.10
CA ALA A 148 9.91 7.58 -18.14
C ALA A 148 10.69 6.49 -17.36
N GLN A 149 11.95 6.73 -17.00
CA GLN A 149 12.84 5.78 -16.35
C GLN A 149 13.08 6.07 -14.87
N THR A 150 12.71 7.25 -14.38
CA THR A 150 13.11 7.72 -13.05
C THR A 150 11.94 7.69 -12.08
N LEU A 151 12.25 7.52 -10.80
CA LEU A 151 11.29 7.49 -9.70
C LEU A 151 11.67 8.46 -8.58
N ASN A 152 10.66 8.88 -7.83
CA ASN A 152 10.82 9.66 -6.62
C ASN A 152 9.80 9.20 -5.56
N TRP A 153 10.27 8.57 -4.49
CA TRP A 153 9.44 7.97 -3.44
C TRP A 153 8.31 7.10 -4.00
N PRO A 154 8.61 6.00 -4.71
CA PRO A 154 7.58 5.06 -5.11
C PRO A 154 7.08 4.29 -3.89
N TYR A 155 5.86 4.56 -3.43
CA TYR A 155 5.33 3.89 -2.24
C TYR A 155 4.47 2.68 -2.56
N GLY A 156 3.70 2.71 -3.63
CA GLY A 156 2.79 1.65 -4.01
C GLY A 156 3.07 1.06 -5.37
N LEU A 157 2.66 -0.17 -5.55
CA LEU A 157 2.71 -0.85 -6.85
C LEU A 157 1.60 -1.89 -6.97
N PHE A 158 1.27 -2.24 -8.19
CA PHE A 158 0.35 -3.31 -8.54
C PHE A 158 0.81 -4.00 -9.82
N SER A 159 0.57 -5.30 -9.91
CA SER A 159 0.70 -6.03 -11.17
C SER A 159 -0.46 -7.00 -11.35
N ASP A 160 -0.82 -7.29 -12.59
CA ASP A 160 -1.75 -8.35 -12.97
C ASP A 160 -1.00 -9.64 -13.42
N GLY A 161 0.31 -9.73 -13.14
CA GLY A 161 1.20 -10.81 -13.59
C GLY A 161 1.81 -10.57 -14.96
N LYS A 162 1.33 -9.57 -15.71
CA LYS A 162 1.87 -9.18 -17.00
C LYS A 162 2.36 -7.73 -16.99
N SER A 163 1.51 -6.80 -16.61
CA SER A 163 1.79 -5.37 -16.57
C SER A 163 2.16 -4.94 -15.15
N LEU A 164 2.86 -3.82 -15.00
CA LEU A 164 3.24 -3.24 -13.71
C LEU A 164 2.80 -1.78 -13.67
N TRP A 165 2.12 -1.38 -12.58
CA TRP A 165 1.76 0.00 -12.25
C TRP A 165 2.52 0.42 -11.00
N ILE A 166 3.15 1.59 -11.04
CA ILE A 166 3.96 2.14 -9.93
C ILE A 166 3.39 3.50 -9.52
N ALA A 167 2.99 3.63 -8.27
CA ALA A 167 2.67 4.93 -7.66
C ALA A 167 3.99 5.68 -7.39
N ASP A 168 4.40 6.50 -8.34
CA ASP A 168 5.56 7.39 -8.25
C ASP A 168 5.16 8.66 -7.50
N THR A 169 4.93 8.47 -6.20
CA THR A 169 4.24 9.38 -5.28
C THR A 169 4.90 10.74 -5.22
N GLY A 170 6.22 10.80 -5.13
CA GLY A 170 6.98 12.05 -5.06
C GLY A 170 6.95 12.86 -6.37
N ASN A 171 6.66 12.22 -7.49
CA ASN A 171 6.43 12.87 -8.78
C ASN A 171 4.93 13.07 -9.08
N ARG A 172 4.03 12.66 -8.18
CA ARG A 172 2.56 12.78 -8.31
C ARG A 172 2.02 12.17 -9.60
N ARG A 173 2.41 10.94 -9.89
CA ARG A 173 2.02 10.22 -11.10
C ARG A 173 2.00 8.71 -10.88
N ILE A 174 1.40 8.00 -11.82
CA ILE A 174 1.51 6.55 -11.92
C ILE A 174 2.25 6.23 -13.21
N LEU A 175 3.29 5.42 -13.12
CA LEU A 175 3.99 4.85 -14.27
C LEU A 175 3.43 3.48 -14.60
N VAL A 176 3.21 3.23 -15.89
CA VAL A 176 2.66 1.96 -16.39
C VAL A 176 3.65 1.29 -17.33
N TYR A 177 3.97 0.05 -17.04
CA TYR A 177 4.75 -0.85 -17.89
C TYR A 177 3.81 -1.92 -18.42
N LYS A 178 3.69 -2.07 -19.74
CA LYS A 178 2.82 -3.07 -20.40
C LYS A 178 3.26 -4.51 -20.18
N ASN A 179 4.52 -4.68 -19.81
CA ASN A 179 5.09 -5.95 -19.37
C ASN A 179 5.98 -5.70 -18.15
N ILE A 180 6.01 -6.63 -17.19
CA ILE A 180 6.97 -6.57 -16.08
C ILE A 180 8.38 -6.53 -16.68
N PRO A 181 9.16 -5.46 -16.40
CA PRO A 181 10.49 -5.31 -16.97
C PRO A 181 11.46 -6.41 -16.53
N LYS A 182 12.33 -6.82 -17.47
CA LYS A 182 13.39 -7.82 -17.24
C LYS A 182 14.80 -7.21 -17.30
N GLU A 183 14.88 -5.93 -17.57
CA GLU A 183 16.13 -5.20 -17.69
C GLU A 183 16.13 -3.99 -16.74
N ASN A 184 17.31 -3.65 -16.23
CA ASN A 184 17.49 -2.49 -15.38
C ASN A 184 17.13 -1.20 -16.10
N TYR A 185 16.60 -0.24 -15.34
CA TYR A 185 16.33 1.11 -15.81
C TYR A 185 15.41 1.16 -17.05
N ALA A 186 14.51 0.19 -17.18
CA ALA A 186 13.53 0.17 -18.27
C ALA A 186 12.63 1.43 -18.22
N SER A 187 12.25 1.92 -19.41
CA SER A 187 11.29 3.01 -19.54
C SER A 187 9.86 2.51 -19.33
N ALA A 188 9.05 3.29 -18.60
CA ALA A 188 7.62 3.10 -18.59
C ALA A 188 7.02 3.39 -19.97
N ASP A 189 5.96 2.67 -20.32
CA ASP A 189 5.23 2.83 -21.58
C ASP A 189 4.26 4.01 -21.52
N GLU A 190 3.64 4.25 -20.33
CA GLU A 190 2.57 5.23 -20.18
C GLU A 190 2.64 5.90 -18.80
N VAL A 191 2.03 7.10 -18.68
CA VAL A 191 1.94 7.87 -17.45
C VAL A 191 0.48 8.30 -17.21
N ILE A 192 0.04 8.20 -15.95
CA ILE A 192 -1.27 8.66 -15.49
C ILE A 192 -1.06 9.81 -14.51
N GLY A 193 -1.94 10.83 -14.55
CA GLY A 193 -1.90 11.99 -13.67
C GLY A 193 -0.98 13.11 -14.14
N LYS A 194 -0.31 12.94 -15.26
CA LYS A 194 0.55 13.94 -15.89
C LYS A 194 0.39 13.91 -17.40
N PRO A 195 0.48 15.08 -18.08
CA PRO A 195 0.41 15.14 -19.54
C PRO A 195 1.64 14.55 -20.23
N ALA A 196 2.78 14.49 -19.54
CA ALA A 196 4.02 13.90 -20.05
C ALA A 196 4.90 13.38 -18.90
N PHE A 197 5.83 12.47 -19.23
CA PHE A 197 6.77 11.89 -18.26
C PHE A 197 7.65 12.94 -17.56
N THR A 198 7.92 14.06 -18.22
CA THR A 198 8.79 15.12 -17.72
C THR A 198 8.08 16.23 -16.97
N THR A 199 6.75 16.16 -16.85
CA THR A 199 5.96 17.19 -16.18
C THR A 199 6.14 17.11 -14.66
N ARG A 200 6.52 18.24 -14.04
CA ARG A 200 6.74 18.40 -12.60
C ARG A 200 5.68 19.20 -11.86
N ASP A 201 4.85 19.91 -12.61
CA ASP A 201 3.94 20.89 -12.02
C ASP A 201 3.00 20.30 -10.98
N TYR A 202 2.80 21.08 -9.93
CA TYR A 202 1.89 20.84 -8.83
C TYR A 202 0.65 21.74 -8.93
N ASN A 203 0.28 22.15 -10.15
CA ASN A 203 -0.89 22.98 -10.36
C ASN A 203 -2.19 22.23 -10.03
N ASN A 204 -3.29 22.98 -9.91
CA ASN A 204 -4.59 22.41 -9.55
C ASN A 204 -5.21 21.53 -10.65
N ASP A 205 -4.67 21.57 -11.87
CA ASP A 205 -5.14 20.78 -13.00
C ASP A 205 -4.61 19.33 -12.96
N ASP A 206 -3.78 19.02 -11.96
CA ASP A 206 -3.08 17.75 -11.85
C ASP A 206 -3.26 17.14 -10.45
N PRO A 207 -4.46 16.66 -10.18
CA PRO A 207 -4.94 16.45 -8.81
C PRO A 207 -4.72 15.03 -8.28
N ILE A 208 -3.60 14.37 -8.53
CA ILE A 208 -3.33 13.09 -7.89
C ILE A 208 -2.06 13.10 -7.04
N TRP A 209 -2.12 12.44 -5.89
CA TRP A 209 -0.96 12.09 -5.07
C TRP A 209 -1.06 10.62 -4.69
N PRO A 210 -0.79 9.72 -5.65
CA PRO A 210 -1.08 8.31 -5.50
C PRO A 210 -0.13 7.67 -4.49
N TYR A 211 -0.71 6.86 -3.58
CA TYR A 211 0.07 6.06 -2.63
C TYR A 211 -0.09 4.56 -2.89
N SER A 212 -1.27 4.10 -3.23
CA SER A 212 -1.52 2.73 -3.64
C SER A 212 -2.37 2.64 -4.90
N ILE A 213 -2.26 1.51 -5.58
CA ILE A 213 -3.01 1.17 -6.79
C ILE A 213 -3.51 -0.25 -6.63
N LYS A 214 -4.78 -0.49 -6.95
CA LYS A 214 -5.36 -1.84 -7.04
C LYS A 214 -6.19 -1.93 -8.30
N ILE A 215 -6.14 -3.08 -8.95
CA ILE A 215 -6.97 -3.37 -10.11
C ILE A 215 -7.61 -4.74 -9.86
N ASN A 216 -8.92 -4.85 -10.03
CA ASN A 216 -9.63 -6.11 -9.85
C ASN A 216 -9.69 -6.92 -11.15
N SER A 217 -10.21 -8.14 -11.07
CA SER A 217 -10.36 -9.04 -12.23
C SER A 217 -11.33 -8.53 -13.32
N LYS A 218 -12.16 -7.54 -12.98
CA LYS A 218 -13.08 -6.87 -13.94
C LYS A 218 -12.41 -5.68 -14.65
N GLY A 219 -11.15 -5.37 -14.31
CA GLY A 219 -10.39 -4.24 -14.86
C GLY A 219 -10.69 -2.89 -14.18
N GLN A 220 -11.48 -2.86 -13.11
CA GLN A 220 -11.74 -1.64 -12.37
C GLN A 220 -10.49 -1.28 -11.55
N MET A 221 -10.13 -0.01 -11.52
CA MET A 221 -8.94 0.50 -10.86
C MET A 221 -9.30 1.41 -9.70
N ALA A 222 -8.64 1.24 -8.56
CA ALA A 222 -8.73 2.11 -7.40
C ALA A 222 -7.35 2.66 -7.06
N VAL A 223 -7.28 3.96 -6.77
CA VAL A 223 -6.06 4.67 -6.36
C VAL A 223 -6.33 5.40 -5.05
N ALA A 224 -5.53 5.11 -4.02
CA ALA A 224 -5.51 5.93 -2.82
C ALA A 224 -4.77 7.24 -3.11
N ASP A 225 -5.53 8.32 -3.18
CA ASP A 225 -5.06 9.68 -3.44
C ASP A 225 -4.93 10.44 -2.11
N THR A 226 -3.84 10.10 -1.42
CA THR A 226 -3.66 10.32 0.02
C THR A 226 -3.75 11.77 0.44
N GLN A 227 -3.07 12.67 -0.28
CA GLN A 227 -3.01 14.10 0.08
C GLN A 227 -4.36 14.80 -0.15
N PHE A 228 -5.20 14.23 -0.99
CA PHE A 228 -6.55 14.75 -1.26
C PHE A 228 -7.63 14.03 -0.45
N TYR A 229 -7.23 13.15 0.49
CA TYR A 229 -8.13 12.44 1.41
C TYR A 229 -9.26 11.71 0.70
N ARG A 230 -8.95 10.99 -0.40
CA ARG A 230 -9.93 10.32 -1.24
C ARG A 230 -9.38 9.03 -1.88
N VAL A 231 -10.29 8.19 -2.33
CA VAL A 231 -9.98 7.10 -3.25
C VAL A 231 -10.64 7.40 -4.59
N LEU A 232 -9.83 7.35 -5.65
CA LEU A 232 -10.28 7.50 -7.02
C LEU A 232 -10.58 6.12 -7.61
N ILE A 233 -11.72 5.99 -8.31
CA ILE A 233 -12.11 4.74 -8.96
C ILE A 233 -12.39 5.00 -10.44
N TRP A 234 -11.79 4.19 -11.29
CA TRP A 234 -12.10 4.06 -12.71
C TRP A 234 -12.80 2.74 -12.96
N ASN A 235 -13.86 2.74 -13.76
CA ASN A 235 -14.59 1.53 -14.18
C ASN A 235 -13.75 0.64 -15.09
N SER A 236 -12.74 1.21 -15.77
CA SER A 236 -11.74 0.50 -16.55
C SER A 236 -10.35 1.14 -16.32
N LYS A 237 -9.35 0.31 -16.13
CA LYS A 237 -7.95 0.76 -15.99
C LYS A 237 -7.43 1.47 -17.24
N GLU A 238 -7.97 1.15 -18.41
CA GLU A 238 -7.64 1.78 -19.67
C GLU A 238 -8.12 3.24 -19.70
N ASP A 239 -9.25 3.53 -19.07
CA ASP A 239 -9.79 4.88 -18.95
C ASP A 239 -8.90 5.82 -18.13
N ALA A 240 -8.17 5.30 -17.16
CA ALA A 240 -7.26 6.09 -16.34
C ALA A 240 -6.12 6.76 -17.14
N LEU A 241 -5.85 6.28 -18.34
CA LEU A 241 -4.85 6.86 -19.25
C LEU A 241 -5.35 8.12 -19.97
N SER A 242 -6.65 8.35 -20.02
CA SER A 242 -7.24 9.37 -20.92
C SER A 242 -8.30 10.26 -20.29
N LYS A 243 -8.85 9.87 -19.13
CA LYS A 243 -9.91 10.64 -18.45
C LYS A 243 -9.74 10.63 -16.92
N PRO A 244 -10.35 11.59 -16.22
CA PRO A 244 -10.47 11.57 -14.77
C PRO A 244 -11.19 10.30 -14.26
N ALA A 245 -11.04 10.01 -12.96
CA ALA A 245 -11.77 8.92 -12.33
C ALA A 245 -13.29 9.08 -12.48
N ASP A 246 -13.98 7.95 -12.55
CA ASP A 246 -15.44 7.95 -12.66
C ASP A 246 -16.12 8.27 -11.31
N ILE A 247 -15.49 7.83 -10.19
CA ILE A 247 -16.07 7.92 -8.84
C ILE A 247 -14.99 8.35 -7.84
N ILE A 248 -15.43 9.12 -6.84
CA ILE A 248 -14.63 9.54 -5.70
C ILE A 248 -15.25 9.02 -4.40
N ILE A 249 -14.47 8.33 -3.59
CA ILE A 249 -14.83 8.02 -2.20
C ILE A 249 -14.13 9.03 -1.28
N GLY A 250 -14.83 9.56 -0.28
CA GLY A 250 -14.27 10.42 0.77
C GLY A 250 -14.40 11.92 0.53
N GLN A 251 -14.77 12.34 -0.68
CA GLN A 251 -15.00 13.75 -1.03
C GLN A 251 -16.24 13.90 -1.90
N ASP A 252 -16.88 15.07 -1.87
CA ASP A 252 -18.10 15.35 -2.63
C ASP A 252 -17.85 15.48 -4.16
N ASN A 253 -16.68 16.01 -4.53
CA ASN A 253 -16.31 16.28 -5.92
C ASN A 253 -14.78 16.31 -6.07
N PHE A 254 -14.29 16.50 -7.31
CA PHE A 254 -12.86 16.47 -7.63
C PHE A 254 -12.08 17.66 -7.06
N ASP A 255 -12.74 18.80 -6.83
CA ASP A 255 -12.09 20.02 -6.30
C ASP A 255 -11.98 19.98 -4.77
N ALA A 256 -12.76 19.11 -4.11
CA ALA A 256 -12.74 18.96 -2.66
C ALA A 256 -11.50 18.18 -2.20
N CYS A 257 -10.84 18.68 -1.15
CA CYS A 257 -9.61 18.09 -0.59
C CYS A 257 -9.53 18.24 0.94
N GLY A 258 -10.68 18.25 1.61
CA GLY A 258 -10.76 18.44 3.06
C GLY A 258 -10.58 17.16 3.85
N GLN A 259 -9.64 17.13 4.80
CA GLN A 259 -9.57 16.09 5.81
C GLN A 259 -10.94 15.93 6.48
N ASN A 260 -11.51 14.71 6.43
CA ASN A 260 -12.88 14.47 6.89
C ASN A 260 -13.91 15.46 6.33
N GLN A 261 -13.71 15.99 5.12
CA GLN A 261 -14.55 17.05 4.53
C GLN A 261 -14.68 18.29 5.46
N PHE A 262 -13.59 18.65 6.14
CA PHE A 262 -13.50 19.71 7.15
C PHE A 262 -14.40 19.51 8.38
N ARG A 263 -14.90 18.29 8.64
CA ARG A 263 -15.72 17.98 9.83
C ARG A 263 -14.82 17.66 11.03
N LEU A 264 -15.31 17.98 12.23
CA LEU A 264 -14.60 17.69 13.48
C LEU A 264 -14.52 16.21 13.82
N ALA A 265 -15.51 15.41 13.40
CA ALA A 265 -15.53 13.98 13.57
C ALA A 265 -15.64 13.28 12.21
N PRO A 266 -15.05 12.10 12.04
CA PRO A 266 -15.24 11.31 10.84
C PRO A 266 -16.68 10.80 10.75
N GLU A 267 -17.15 10.55 9.53
CA GLU A 267 -18.45 9.94 9.22
C GLU A 267 -18.26 8.78 8.24
N ALA A 268 -19.35 8.10 7.87
CA ALA A 268 -19.29 6.92 6.99
C ALA A 268 -18.83 7.22 5.55
N ASN A 269 -18.84 8.49 5.14
CA ASN A 269 -18.45 8.97 3.81
C ASN A 269 -17.22 9.89 3.82
N THR A 270 -16.48 9.96 4.94
CA THR A 270 -15.31 10.84 5.06
C THR A 270 -14.03 10.04 5.20
N LEU A 271 -12.91 10.60 4.73
CA LEU A 271 -11.58 10.00 4.81
C LEU A 271 -10.55 10.98 5.38
N ASN A 272 -9.53 10.42 5.99
CA ASN A 272 -8.36 11.13 6.50
C ASN A 272 -7.09 10.32 6.25
N TRP A 273 -6.17 10.86 5.42
CA TRP A 273 -4.90 10.19 5.09
C TRP A 273 -5.12 8.73 4.66
N THR A 274 -5.89 8.51 3.58
CA THR A 274 -6.07 7.16 3.05
C THR A 274 -4.80 6.70 2.33
N TYR A 275 -4.24 5.56 2.73
CA TYR A 275 -2.99 5.03 2.15
C TYR A 275 -3.21 3.80 1.29
N ASP A 276 -4.30 3.08 1.46
CA ASP A 276 -4.58 1.86 0.69
C ASP A 276 -6.07 1.61 0.52
N ALA A 277 -6.42 0.81 -0.48
CA ALA A 277 -7.74 0.26 -0.69
C ALA A 277 -7.60 -1.15 -1.25
N CYS A 278 -8.59 -2.00 -1.07
CA CYS A 278 -8.55 -3.37 -1.55
C CYS A 278 -9.94 -3.79 -2.05
N PHE A 279 -10.02 -4.28 -3.27
CA PHE A 279 -11.26 -4.87 -3.76
C PHE A 279 -11.56 -6.16 -3.00
N TYR A 280 -12.81 -6.33 -2.57
CA TYR A 280 -13.28 -7.50 -1.87
C TYR A 280 -14.67 -7.88 -2.36
N LYS A 281 -14.80 -9.08 -2.95
CA LYS A 281 -16.02 -9.53 -3.64
C LYS A 281 -16.48 -8.49 -4.68
N ASP A 282 -17.72 -8.04 -4.60
CA ASP A 282 -18.27 -7.00 -5.48
C ASP A 282 -18.07 -5.58 -4.96
N GLY A 283 -17.39 -5.41 -3.83
CA GLY A 283 -17.17 -4.15 -3.15
C GLY A 283 -15.71 -3.76 -2.99
N ILE A 284 -15.48 -2.85 -2.04
CA ILE A 284 -14.15 -2.32 -1.75
C ILE A 284 -14.01 -2.05 -0.25
N LEU A 285 -12.82 -2.35 0.28
CA LEU A 285 -12.34 -1.93 1.58
C LEU A 285 -11.44 -0.72 1.40
N VAL A 286 -11.65 0.34 2.17
CA VAL A 286 -10.87 1.56 2.12
C VAL A 286 -10.16 1.78 3.44
N ASN A 287 -8.84 1.87 3.38
CA ASN A 287 -7.99 2.07 4.54
C ASN A 287 -7.94 3.56 4.92
N ASP A 288 -8.75 3.97 5.87
CA ASP A 288 -8.85 5.33 6.39
C ASP A 288 -7.86 5.52 7.56
N THR A 289 -6.58 5.61 7.20
CA THR A 289 -5.43 5.54 8.11
C THR A 289 -5.46 6.60 9.19
N GLY A 290 -5.69 7.86 8.83
CA GLY A 290 -5.70 8.96 9.80
C GLY A 290 -6.84 8.88 10.81
N ASN A 291 -7.93 8.21 10.47
CA ASN A 291 -9.01 7.88 11.42
C ASN A 291 -8.81 6.50 12.07
N SER A 292 -7.74 5.78 11.70
CA SER A 292 -7.37 4.46 12.23
C SER A 292 -8.49 3.44 12.10
N ARG A 293 -9.09 3.34 10.92
CA ARG A 293 -10.21 2.45 10.60
C ARG A 293 -10.15 1.97 9.16
N ILE A 294 -10.94 0.95 8.85
CA ILE A 294 -11.18 0.51 7.48
C ILE A 294 -12.68 0.64 7.22
N LEU A 295 -13.04 1.31 6.13
CA LEU A 295 -14.42 1.44 5.66
C LEU A 295 -14.73 0.31 4.68
N LYS A 296 -15.89 -0.35 4.84
CA LYS A 296 -16.35 -1.41 3.95
C LYS A 296 -17.55 -0.93 3.12
N PHE A 297 -17.43 -1.08 1.81
CA PHE A 297 -18.50 -0.91 0.84
C PHE A 297 -18.84 -2.28 0.25
N ASP A 298 -20.09 -2.74 0.37
CA ASP A 298 -20.51 -4.06 -0.11
C ASP A 298 -20.52 -4.17 -1.64
N THR A 299 -20.69 -3.03 -2.30
CA THR A 299 -20.56 -2.88 -3.75
C THR A 299 -19.66 -1.69 -4.06
N ILE A 300 -18.99 -1.69 -5.21
CA ILE A 300 -18.26 -0.51 -5.66
C ILE A 300 -19.27 0.64 -5.83
N PRO A 301 -19.03 1.81 -5.20
CA PRO A 301 -19.89 2.98 -5.35
C PRO A 301 -20.11 3.36 -6.82
N THR A 302 -21.32 3.85 -7.11
CA THR A 302 -21.70 4.37 -8.45
C THR A 302 -21.89 5.88 -8.46
N GLU A 303 -21.72 6.52 -7.30
CA GLU A 303 -21.81 7.97 -7.11
C GLU A 303 -20.71 8.45 -6.15
N ASN A 304 -20.34 9.70 -6.29
CA ASN A 304 -19.35 10.32 -5.40
C ASN A 304 -19.87 10.38 -3.97
N ASN A 305 -18.93 10.40 -3.01
CA ASN A 305 -19.22 10.59 -1.60
C ASN A 305 -20.17 9.52 -1.00
N ALA A 306 -20.16 8.32 -1.53
CA ALA A 306 -20.97 7.23 -1.04
C ALA A 306 -20.69 6.89 0.43
N PHE A 307 -21.71 6.44 1.15
CA PHE A 307 -21.61 6.03 2.55
C PHE A 307 -21.17 4.57 2.65
N ALA A 308 -20.13 4.31 3.45
CA ALA A 308 -19.73 2.96 3.79
C ALA A 308 -20.84 2.23 4.57
N LYS A 309 -20.90 0.91 4.42
CA LYS A 309 -21.88 0.04 5.10
C LYS A 309 -21.41 -0.42 6.47
N ALA A 310 -20.09 -0.54 6.65
CA ALA A 310 -19.52 -1.00 7.90
C ALA A 310 -18.15 -0.37 8.13
N VAL A 311 -17.68 -0.41 9.38
CA VAL A 311 -16.38 0.04 9.83
C VAL A 311 -15.66 -1.07 10.59
N ILE A 312 -14.37 -1.26 10.31
CA ILE A 312 -13.49 -2.22 10.99
C ILE A 312 -12.45 -1.44 11.80
N GLY A 313 -12.14 -1.90 13.00
CA GLY A 313 -11.12 -1.31 13.87
C GLY A 313 -11.62 -0.19 14.75
N ARG A 314 -12.87 0.21 14.63
CA ARG A 314 -13.57 1.20 15.48
C ARG A 314 -14.98 0.69 15.80
N LYS A 315 -15.51 1.16 16.93
CA LYS A 315 -16.87 0.77 17.37
C LYS A 315 -17.98 1.40 16.54
N ASP A 316 -17.71 2.55 15.89
CA ASP A 316 -18.65 3.30 15.06
C ASP A 316 -17.90 4.19 14.06
N PHE A 317 -18.64 4.84 13.16
CA PHE A 317 -18.07 5.72 12.14
C PHE A 317 -17.53 7.05 12.69
N MET A 318 -17.94 7.48 13.87
CA MET A 318 -17.57 8.77 14.43
C MET A 318 -16.36 8.72 15.37
N THR A 319 -15.95 7.52 15.77
CA THR A 319 -14.80 7.32 16.65
C THR A 319 -13.50 7.41 15.84
N SER A 320 -12.61 8.36 16.19
CA SER A 320 -11.26 8.48 15.64
C SER A 320 -10.20 7.92 16.58
N SER A 321 -8.95 7.81 16.08
CA SER A 321 -7.81 7.25 16.82
C SER A 321 -7.41 8.03 18.07
N GLU A 322 -7.69 9.31 18.10
CA GLU A 322 -7.17 10.21 19.15
C GLU A 322 -7.94 10.12 20.46
N PHE A 323 -9.06 9.40 20.49
CA PHE A 323 -9.89 9.29 21.70
C PHE A 323 -9.63 8.02 22.47
N LYS A 324 -9.12 8.20 23.70
CA LYS A 324 -8.86 7.24 24.76
C LYS A 324 -7.59 6.41 24.62
N GLY A 325 -6.45 7.00 25.01
CA GLY A 325 -5.41 6.42 25.87
C GLY A 325 -4.93 4.98 25.69
N ASN A 326 -5.37 4.28 24.67
CA ASN A 326 -4.86 2.96 24.35
C ASN A 326 -3.62 3.09 23.47
N MET A 327 -2.51 3.46 24.09
CA MET A 327 -1.17 3.36 23.49
C MET A 327 -0.78 1.91 23.14
N HIS A 328 -1.59 0.94 23.57
CA HIS A 328 -1.42 -0.47 23.24
C HIS A 328 -2.67 -0.92 22.51
N GLY A 329 -2.54 -1.24 21.22
CA GLY A 329 -3.65 -1.75 20.42
C GLY A 329 -4.32 -2.95 21.10
N THR A 330 -5.65 -2.90 21.22
CA THR A 330 -6.46 -4.04 21.63
C THR A 330 -6.61 -5.02 20.47
N LYS A 331 -7.18 -6.20 20.70
CA LYS A 331 -7.45 -7.15 19.61
C LYS A 331 -8.41 -6.59 18.54
N SER A 332 -9.27 -5.64 18.93
CA SER A 332 -10.30 -5.05 18.07
C SER A 332 -10.00 -3.66 17.54
N ALA A 333 -9.01 -2.94 18.09
CA ALA A 333 -8.67 -1.58 17.67
C ALA A 333 -7.37 -1.56 16.88
N ILE A 334 -7.41 -1.00 15.68
CA ILE A 334 -6.24 -0.74 14.86
C ILE A 334 -5.76 0.71 15.03
N TYR A 335 -4.49 0.98 14.74
CA TYR A 335 -3.91 2.32 14.84
C TYR A 335 -2.99 2.61 13.65
N TRP A 336 -3.37 3.63 12.88
CA TRP A 336 -2.65 4.04 11.67
C TRP A 336 -2.32 2.85 10.76
N PRO A 337 -3.31 2.10 10.27
CA PRO A 337 -3.07 1.04 9.30
C PRO A 337 -2.60 1.65 7.98
N PHE A 338 -1.55 1.10 7.35
CA PHE A 338 -1.04 1.64 6.08
C PHE A 338 -1.34 0.77 4.87
N SER A 339 -1.47 -0.53 5.06
CA SER A 339 -1.76 -1.44 3.95
C SER A 339 -2.75 -2.52 4.36
N ILE A 340 -3.58 -2.90 3.41
CA ILE A 340 -4.55 -3.97 3.53
C ILE A 340 -4.51 -4.87 2.29
N THR A 341 -4.70 -6.17 2.50
CA THR A 341 -4.89 -7.13 1.41
C THR A 341 -5.85 -8.23 1.85
N THR A 342 -6.47 -8.90 0.90
CA THR A 342 -7.35 -10.04 1.16
C THR A 342 -6.87 -11.28 0.41
N GLU A 343 -7.00 -12.44 1.03
CA GLU A 343 -6.92 -13.74 0.36
C GLU A 343 -8.20 -14.52 0.71
N GLY A 344 -9.05 -14.72 -0.28
CA GLY A 344 -10.41 -15.21 -0.05
C GLY A 344 -11.20 -14.26 0.86
N ASP A 345 -11.68 -14.77 1.98
CA ASP A 345 -12.40 -13.98 2.97
C ASP A 345 -11.53 -13.54 4.16
N THR A 346 -10.21 -13.78 4.10
CA THR A 346 -9.28 -13.34 5.15
C THR A 346 -8.71 -11.98 4.79
N LEU A 347 -8.85 -11.01 5.70
CA LEU A 347 -8.26 -9.68 5.63
C LEU A 347 -6.96 -9.65 6.43
N PHE A 348 -5.91 -9.12 5.82
CA PHE A 348 -4.62 -8.83 6.43
C PHE A 348 -4.44 -7.33 6.50
N VAL A 349 -4.16 -6.82 7.69
CA VAL A 349 -3.99 -5.38 7.95
C VAL A 349 -2.59 -5.13 8.51
N ALA A 350 -1.81 -4.31 7.85
CA ALA A 350 -0.60 -3.75 8.42
C ALA A 350 -1.00 -2.65 9.43
N ASP A 351 -1.17 -3.05 10.68
CA ASP A 351 -1.54 -2.19 11.82
C ASP A 351 -0.29 -1.46 12.34
N THR A 352 0.17 -0.53 11.51
CA THR A 352 1.49 0.09 11.54
C THR A 352 1.79 0.79 12.85
N GLY A 353 0.85 1.58 13.36
CA GLY A 353 1.01 2.30 14.61
C GLY A 353 1.06 1.41 15.86
N ASN A 354 0.59 0.16 15.75
CA ASN A 354 0.67 -0.87 16.79
C ASN A 354 1.79 -1.89 16.54
N HIS A 355 2.61 -1.70 15.50
CA HIS A 355 3.75 -2.55 15.18
C HIS A 355 3.39 -4.03 15.01
N ARG A 356 2.32 -4.33 14.26
CA ARG A 356 1.80 -5.68 14.11
C ARG A 356 0.99 -5.84 12.81
N LEU A 357 0.66 -7.07 12.48
CA LEU A 357 -0.45 -7.37 11.58
C LEU A 357 -1.69 -7.78 12.39
N VAL A 358 -2.85 -7.44 11.87
CA VAL A 358 -4.14 -8.01 12.28
C VAL A 358 -4.66 -8.86 11.12
N ILE A 359 -5.01 -10.12 11.42
CA ILE A 359 -5.53 -11.08 10.43
C ILE A 359 -6.92 -11.49 10.90
N CYS A 360 -7.94 -11.15 10.13
CA CYS A 360 -9.33 -11.41 10.50
C CYS A 360 -10.15 -12.02 9.36
N ASP A 361 -11.17 -12.81 9.72
CA ASP A 361 -12.10 -13.41 8.78
C ASP A 361 -13.29 -12.45 8.55
N LEU A 362 -13.53 -12.08 7.29
CA LEU A 362 -14.64 -11.23 6.88
C LEU A 362 -15.97 -12.00 6.71
N LYS A 363 -15.97 -13.35 6.84
CA LYS A 363 -17.19 -14.18 6.74
C LYS A 363 -18.01 -14.22 8.03
N SER A 364 -17.38 -14.03 9.19
CA SER A 364 -18.05 -14.20 10.49
C SER A 364 -19.10 -13.13 10.78
N GLU A 365 -19.62 -12.44 9.76
CA GLU A 365 -20.36 -11.19 9.86
C GLU A 365 -21.66 -11.15 9.05
N VAL A 366 -22.27 -12.32 8.82
CA VAL A 366 -23.63 -12.40 8.26
C VAL A 366 -24.65 -12.60 9.36
#